data_91e9fdc21b83823507dbe2dc996da90f
#
_entry.id   91e9fdc21b83823507dbe2dc996da90f
#
_cell.length_a   1.000
_cell.length_b   1.000
_cell.length_c   1.000
_cell.angle_alpha   90.00
_cell.angle_beta   90.00
_cell.angle_gamma   90.00
#
_symmetry.space_group_name_H-M   'P 1'
#
loop_
_entity.id
_entity.type
_entity.pdbx_description
1 polymer ?
#
loop_
_entity_poly.entity_id
_entity_poly.type
_entity_poly.pdbx_seq_one_letter_code
_entity_poly.pdbx_strand_id
1 'polypeptide(L)'
;MVACSNPIFGVSIQDISANVPAATSTGGQVVYPFSASTFTKPTIAFTSVKLRSNSSASALSISTVRLYLYARKDSPAADNNCTSSAGVYICSASSQVRITSALMTFKADGGKTAFMIDDSSGKLKEAINAGTMWLGFEITEGFSANMTVKLSELVADVTIL
;
A
#
# COMPACT_ATOMS: atom_id res chain seq x y z
N MET A 1 -5.00 -37.23 13.95
CA MET A 1 -3.86 -36.28 13.94
C MET A 1 -4.44 -34.88 13.85
N VAL A 2 -4.34 -34.07 14.89
CA VAL A 2 -4.81 -32.69 14.84
C VAL A 2 -3.73 -31.89 14.15
N ALA A 3 -4.02 -31.35 12.98
CA ALA A 3 -3.13 -30.41 12.31
C ALA A 3 -3.04 -29.16 13.20
N CYS A 4 -1.88 -28.89 13.79
CA CYS A 4 -1.62 -27.62 14.43
C CYS A 4 -1.62 -26.56 13.35
N SER A 5 -2.70 -25.80 13.23
CA SER A 5 -2.68 -24.58 12.41
C SER A 5 -1.72 -23.59 13.06
N ASN A 6 -0.84 -22.98 12.24
CA ASN A 6 0.02 -21.90 12.72
C ASN A 6 -0.85 -20.77 13.28
N PRO A 7 -0.50 -20.20 14.44
CA PRO A 7 -1.28 -19.09 14.98
C PRO A 7 -1.24 -17.89 14.03
N ILE A 8 -2.39 -17.24 13.88
CA ILE A 8 -2.55 -16.03 13.09
C ILE A 8 -2.72 -14.87 14.07
N PHE A 9 -1.93 -13.82 13.88
CA PHE A 9 -2.01 -12.60 14.68
C PHE A 9 -2.37 -11.43 13.79
N GLY A 10 -3.13 -10.46 14.33
CA GLY A 10 -3.40 -9.20 13.68
C GLY A 10 -2.45 -8.11 14.19
N VAL A 11 -1.76 -7.43 13.28
CA VAL A 11 -0.94 -6.26 13.57
C VAL A 11 -1.64 -5.05 13.00
N SER A 12 -2.05 -4.11 13.88
CA SER A 12 -2.68 -2.86 13.45
C SER A 12 -1.64 -1.91 12.88
N ILE A 13 -1.96 -1.31 11.74
CA ILE A 13 -1.13 -0.34 11.05
C ILE A 13 -1.86 1.00 11.03
N GLN A 14 -1.11 2.09 11.19
CA GLN A 14 -1.68 3.44 11.11
C GLN A 14 -2.34 3.69 9.76
N ASP A 15 -3.39 4.51 9.76
CA ASP A 15 -4.02 4.97 8.53
C ASP A 15 -2.99 5.62 7.61
N ILE A 16 -3.08 5.30 6.33
CA ILE A 16 -2.23 5.86 5.29
C ILE A 16 -3.09 6.76 4.42
N SER A 17 -2.65 7.99 4.22
CA SER A 17 -3.30 8.93 3.33
C SER A 17 -2.27 9.55 2.40
N ALA A 18 -2.58 9.58 1.11
CA ALA A 18 -1.74 10.19 0.10
C ALA A 18 -2.57 11.04 -0.86
N ASN A 19 -2.12 12.27 -1.09
CA ASN A 19 -2.64 13.10 -2.16
C ASN A 19 -1.89 12.80 -3.44
N VAL A 20 -2.61 12.44 -4.48
CA VAL A 20 -2.05 12.18 -5.80
C VAL A 20 -2.35 13.37 -6.69
N PRO A 21 -1.35 14.17 -7.06
CA PRO A 21 -1.56 15.34 -7.92
C PRO A 21 -2.00 14.94 -9.34
N ALA A 22 -2.73 15.83 -10.01
CA ALA A 22 -3.20 15.59 -11.38
C ALA A 22 -2.05 15.25 -12.36
N ALA A 23 -0.89 15.87 -12.19
CA ALA A 23 0.28 15.62 -13.03
C ALA A 23 0.91 14.23 -12.83
N THR A 24 0.46 13.48 -11.85
CA THR A 24 1.02 12.16 -11.49
C THR A 24 0.15 11.00 -12.00
N SER A 25 -0.84 11.30 -12.78
CA SER A 25 -1.90 10.37 -13.20
C SER A 25 -1.48 9.42 -14.31
N THR A 26 -0.40 8.75 -14.19
CA THR A 26 0.01 7.87 -15.28
C THR A 26 0.34 6.49 -14.80
N GLY A 27 -0.16 5.49 -15.49
CA GLY A 27 0.39 4.16 -15.40
C GLY A 27 1.91 4.22 -15.62
N GLY A 28 2.65 3.39 -14.90
CA GLY A 28 4.10 3.41 -14.94
C GLY A 28 4.77 4.24 -13.83
N GLN A 29 4.00 4.95 -13.00
CA GLN A 29 4.52 5.68 -11.84
C GLN A 29 3.85 5.23 -10.54
N VAL A 30 4.65 5.06 -9.50
CA VAL A 30 4.17 4.73 -8.15
C VAL A 30 4.33 5.95 -7.26
N VAL A 31 3.27 6.31 -6.57
CA VAL A 31 3.24 7.43 -5.63
C VAL A 31 3.27 6.91 -4.20
N TYR A 32 4.24 7.39 -3.41
CA TYR A 32 4.34 7.10 -1.99
C TYR A 32 4.09 8.36 -1.17
N PRO A 33 3.46 8.28 0.02
CA PRO A 33 3.38 9.42 0.93
C PRO A 33 4.77 9.80 1.44
N PHE A 34 4.94 11.02 1.97
CA PHE A 34 6.22 11.46 2.53
C PHE A 34 6.61 10.75 3.83
N SER A 35 5.65 10.16 4.52
CA SER A 35 5.89 9.49 5.79
C SER A 35 5.59 8.00 5.70
N ALA A 36 6.50 7.19 6.22
CA ALA A 36 6.26 5.77 6.39
C ALA A 36 5.21 5.53 7.49
N SER A 37 4.50 4.42 7.38
CA SER A 37 3.79 3.85 8.51
C SER A 37 4.79 3.09 9.39
N THR A 38 4.79 3.41 10.68
CA THR A 38 5.67 2.77 11.66
C THR A 38 4.83 1.99 12.67
N PHE A 39 5.37 0.90 13.16
CA PHE A 39 4.75 0.05 14.17
C PHE A 39 5.82 -0.74 14.91
N THR A 40 5.44 -1.37 16.01
CA THR A 40 6.39 -2.15 16.79
C THR A 40 6.95 -3.33 15.98
N LYS A 41 8.26 -3.36 15.85
CA LYS A 41 8.95 -4.46 15.20
C LYS A 41 8.67 -5.77 15.98
N PRO A 42 8.25 -6.84 15.31
CA PRO A 42 8.03 -8.12 15.99
C PRO A 42 9.32 -8.69 16.54
N THR A 43 9.22 -9.38 17.69
CA THR A 43 10.37 -10.08 18.30
C THR A 43 10.73 -11.35 17.53
N ILE A 44 9.74 -11.94 16.86
CA ILE A 44 9.92 -13.13 16.00
C ILE A 44 9.48 -12.74 14.60
N ALA A 45 10.32 -13.01 13.61
CA ALA A 45 10.01 -12.70 12.22
C ALA A 45 8.79 -13.50 11.74
N PHE A 46 7.89 -12.83 11.03
CA PHE A 46 6.72 -13.46 10.43
C PHE A 46 7.10 -14.20 9.14
N THR A 47 6.41 -15.28 8.86
CA THR A 47 6.65 -16.11 7.68
C THR A 47 5.67 -15.86 6.56
N SER A 48 4.46 -15.36 6.88
CA SER A 48 3.50 -14.92 5.88
C SER A 48 2.70 -13.73 6.37
N VAL A 49 2.24 -12.89 5.47
CA VAL A 49 1.47 -11.70 5.76
C VAL A 49 0.34 -11.55 4.75
N LYS A 50 -0.87 -11.27 5.26
CA LYS A 50 -2.02 -10.82 4.47
C LYS A 50 -2.44 -9.45 4.99
N LEU A 51 -2.63 -8.49 4.11
CA LEU A 51 -3.08 -7.15 4.47
C LEU A 51 -4.57 -7.01 4.23
N ARG A 52 -5.32 -6.59 5.28
CA ARG A 52 -6.73 -6.21 5.19
C ARG A 52 -6.88 -4.71 5.39
N SER A 53 -7.80 -4.09 4.66
CA SER A 53 -8.07 -2.67 4.80
C SER A 53 -9.48 -2.31 4.38
N ASN A 54 -9.98 -1.22 4.92
CA ASN A 54 -11.08 -0.44 4.36
C ASN A 54 -10.49 0.80 3.71
N SER A 55 -10.48 0.83 2.39
CA SER A 55 -9.88 1.90 1.63
C SER A 55 -10.91 2.85 1.05
N SER A 56 -10.54 4.10 0.90
CA SER A 56 -11.32 5.10 0.21
C SER A 56 -10.46 5.92 -0.73
N ALA A 57 -11.06 6.39 -1.80
CA ALA A 57 -10.45 7.36 -2.69
C ALA A 57 -11.46 8.46 -2.98
N SER A 58 -11.01 9.70 -3.05
CA SER A 58 -11.88 10.84 -3.39
C SER A 58 -11.25 11.70 -4.46
N ALA A 59 -12.04 12.05 -5.46
CA ALA A 59 -11.67 12.96 -6.53
C ALA A 59 -12.91 13.71 -7.03
N LEU A 60 -12.70 14.94 -7.52
CA LEU A 60 -13.81 15.82 -7.90
C LEU A 60 -14.51 15.42 -9.21
N SER A 61 -13.85 14.68 -10.10
CA SER A 61 -14.32 14.48 -11.46
C SER A 61 -14.38 13.04 -11.94
N ILE A 62 -14.09 12.07 -11.08
CA ILE A 62 -14.09 10.64 -11.43
C ILE A 62 -14.89 9.83 -10.42
N SER A 63 -15.56 8.77 -10.90
CA SER A 63 -16.39 7.90 -10.06
C SER A 63 -15.69 6.62 -9.61
N THR A 64 -14.66 6.18 -10.32
CA THR A 64 -13.96 4.92 -10.07
C THR A 64 -12.48 5.07 -10.33
N VAL A 65 -11.67 4.48 -9.46
CA VAL A 65 -10.20 4.46 -9.58
C VAL A 65 -9.74 3.01 -9.62
N ARG A 66 -8.84 2.71 -10.54
CA ARG A 66 -8.15 1.42 -10.60
C ARG A 66 -6.68 1.60 -10.33
N LEU A 67 -6.14 0.77 -9.46
CA LEU A 67 -4.76 0.91 -9.01
C LEU A 67 -4.10 -0.43 -8.66
N TYR A 68 -2.77 -0.43 -8.68
CA TYR A 68 -1.93 -1.45 -8.06
C TYR A 68 -1.33 -0.90 -6.79
N LEU A 69 -1.08 -1.77 -5.81
CA LEU A 69 -0.39 -1.43 -4.57
C LEU A 69 1.03 -1.97 -4.57
N TYR A 70 1.91 -1.21 -3.94
CA TYR A 70 3.33 -1.49 -3.75
C TYR A 70 3.68 -1.32 -2.28
N ALA A 71 4.64 -2.07 -1.80
CA ALA A 71 5.17 -1.90 -0.44
C ALA A 71 6.69 -2.00 -0.43
N ARG A 72 7.31 -1.27 0.47
CA ARG A 72 8.75 -1.33 0.72
C ARG A 72 9.08 -0.93 2.16
N LYS A 73 10.20 -1.41 2.68
CA LYS A 73 10.69 -1.05 4.03
C LYS A 73 11.56 0.20 4.02
N ASP A 74 12.23 0.48 2.91
CA ASP A 74 13.20 1.58 2.79
C ASP A 74 12.54 2.84 2.23
N SER A 75 13.05 4.00 2.65
CA SER A 75 12.54 5.28 2.18
C SER A 75 12.73 5.46 0.68
N PRO A 76 11.70 5.92 -0.05
CA PRO A 76 11.86 6.31 -1.45
C PRO A 76 12.84 7.47 -1.66
N ALA A 77 13.10 8.26 -0.63
CA ALA A 77 14.03 9.41 -0.72
C ALA A 77 15.46 9.01 -1.10
N ALA A 78 15.86 7.79 -0.75
CA ALA A 78 17.21 7.28 -1.06
C ALA A 78 17.27 6.51 -2.39
N ASP A 79 16.15 6.38 -3.09
CA ASP A 79 16.05 5.62 -4.33
C ASP A 79 16.24 6.56 -5.53
N ASN A 80 17.24 6.30 -6.37
CA ASN A 80 17.53 7.10 -7.56
C ASN A 80 16.41 7.06 -8.63
N ASN A 81 15.50 6.10 -8.54
CA ASN A 81 14.34 5.98 -9.43
C ASN A 81 13.13 6.77 -8.92
N CYS A 82 13.30 7.50 -7.82
CA CYS A 82 12.24 8.27 -7.18
C CYS A 82 12.61 9.76 -7.13
N THR A 83 11.59 10.60 -7.28
CA THR A 83 11.69 12.06 -7.10
C THR A 83 10.63 12.51 -6.12
N SER A 84 10.85 13.65 -5.45
CA SER A 84 9.84 14.25 -4.59
C SER A 84 9.09 15.35 -5.33
N SER A 85 7.78 15.40 -5.18
CA SER A 85 6.93 16.43 -5.79
C SER A 85 5.62 16.55 -5.02
N ALA A 86 5.22 17.78 -4.73
CA ALA A 86 3.90 18.10 -4.17
C ALA A 86 3.49 17.28 -2.92
N GLY A 87 4.44 16.99 -2.04
CA GLY A 87 4.17 16.26 -0.80
C GLY A 87 4.16 14.74 -0.92
N VAL A 88 4.62 14.20 -2.04
CA VAL A 88 4.73 12.76 -2.28
C VAL A 88 6.07 12.41 -2.95
N TYR A 89 6.46 11.13 -2.86
CA TYR A 89 7.52 10.57 -3.69
C TYR A 89 6.91 9.88 -4.91
N ILE A 90 7.52 10.10 -6.06
CA ILE A 90 7.10 9.52 -7.33
C ILE A 90 8.23 8.66 -7.87
N CYS A 91 7.97 7.37 -8.03
CA CYS A 91 8.93 6.39 -8.49
C CYS A 91 8.53 5.77 -9.81
N SER A 92 9.49 5.35 -10.62
CA SER A 92 9.21 4.53 -11.80
C SER A 92 8.64 3.17 -11.36
N ALA A 93 7.49 2.79 -11.87
CA ALA A 93 6.85 1.52 -11.49
C ALA A 93 7.72 0.31 -11.83
N SER A 94 8.50 0.37 -12.90
CA SER A 94 9.40 -0.72 -13.30
C SER A 94 10.50 -1.00 -12.28
N SER A 95 10.82 -0.05 -11.41
CA SER A 95 11.82 -0.18 -10.34
C SER A 95 11.23 -0.61 -9.00
N GLN A 96 9.91 -0.73 -8.89
CA GLN A 96 9.19 -1.07 -7.66
C GLN A 96 8.56 -2.46 -7.77
N VAL A 97 8.19 -3.03 -6.64
CA VAL A 97 7.60 -4.37 -6.57
C VAL A 97 6.15 -4.28 -6.12
N ARG A 98 5.23 -4.79 -6.94
CA ARG A 98 3.81 -4.85 -6.61
C ARG A 98 3.53 -5.87 -5.51
N ILE A 99 2.60 -5.53 -4.63
CA ILE A 99 2.02 -6.46 -3.65
C ILE A 99 0.63 -6.97 -4.09
N THR A 100 0.07 -6.41 -5.16
CA THR A 100 -1.17 -6.89 -5.78
C THR A 100 -0.87 -7.46 -7.17
N SER A 101 -1.43 -8.62 -7.48
CA SER A 101 -1.28 -9.23 -8.81
C SER A 101 -2.31 -8.72 -9.82
N ALA A 102 -3.45 -8.22 -9.33
CA ALA A 102 -4.55 -7.71 -10.14
C ALA A 102 -4.84 -6.25 -9.79
N LEU A 103 -5.45 -5.54 -10.75
CA LEU A 103 -5.96 -4.19 -10.51
C LEU A 103 -7.03 -4.20 -9.44
N MET A 104 -6.89 -3.31 -8.47
CA MET A 104 -7.91 -3.04 -7.47
C MET A 104 -8.78 -1.88 -7.92
N THR A 105 -10.07 -1.98 -7.69
CA THR A 105 -11.04 -0.95 -8.08
C THR A 105 -11.66 -0.32 -6.84
N PHE A 106 -11.60 1.01 -6.75
CA PHE A 106 -12.21 1.78 -5.67
C PHE A 106 -13.18 2.80 -6.24
N LYS A 107 -14.24 3.08 -5.46
CA LYS A 107 -15.11 4.23 -5.76
C LYS A 107 -14.41 5.51 -5.33
N ALA A 108 -14.37 6.49 -6.21
CA ALA A 108 -13.71 7.78 -5.96
C ALA A 108 -14.64 8.82 -5.31
N ASP A 109 -15.76 8.39 -4.75
CA ASP A 109 -16.74 9.22 -4.04
C ASP A 109 -16.49 9.33 -2.53
N GLY A 110 -15.38 8.77 -2.05
CA GLY A 110 -15.05 8.69 -0.63
C GLY A 110 -15.67 7.50 0.09
N GLY A 111 -16.43 6.65 -0.60
CA GLY A 111 -16.98 5.41 -0.04
C GLY A 111 -15.88 4.40 0.29
N LYS A 112 -16.06 3.67 1.39
CA LYS A 112 -15.11 2.63 1.82
C LYS A 112 -15.27 1.36 1.02
N THR A 113 -14.16 0.76 0.61
CA THR A 113 -14.09 -0.55 -0.05
C THR A 113 -13.18 -1.45 0.76
N ALA A 114 -13.69 -2.59 1.21
CA ALA A 114 -12.89 -3.59 1.89
C ALA A 114 -12.05 -4.39 0.90
N PHE A 115 -10.80 -4.65 1.23
CA PHE A 115 -9.94 -5.51 0.42
C PHE A 115 -8.99 -6.35 1.28
N MET A 116 -8.45 -7.41 0.67
CA MET A 116 -7.41 -8.25 1.26
C MET A 116 -6.32 -8.51 0.22
N ILE A 117 -5.08 -8.42 0.65
CA ILE A 117 -3.90 -8.66 -0.17
C ILE A 117 -3.12 -9.84 0.38
N ASP A 118 -2.87 -10.83 -0.47
CA ASP A 118 -1.89 -11.89 -0.22
C ASP A 118 -0.53 -11.43 -0.73
N ASP A 119 0.44 -11.32 0.17
CA ASP A 119 1.79 -10.86 -0.18
C ASP A 119 2.62 -11.98 -0.83
N SER A 120 2.47 -12.18 -2.13
CA SER A 120 3.30 -13.12 -2.88
C SER A 120 4.71 -12.59 -3.15
N SER A 121 4.92 -11.28 -3.08
CA SER A 121 6.22 -10.66 -3.36
C SER A 121 7.20 -10.75 -2.18
N GLY A 122 6.71 -10.95 -0.96
CA GLY A 122 7.48 -10.87 0.28
C GLY A 122 7.82 -9.45 0.74
N LYS A 123 7.48 -8.43 -0.02
CA LYS A 123 7.81 -7.03 0.33
C LYS A 123 7.01 -6.51 1.52
N LEU A 124 5.76 -6.92 1.63
CA LEU A 124 4.93 -6.58 2.77
C LEU A 124 5.43 -7.25 4.05
N LYS A 125 5.77 -8.53 3.97
CA LYS A 125 6.40 -9.28 5.07
C LYS A 125 7.72 -8.63 5.52
N GLU A 126 8.55 -8.23 4.58
CA GLU A 126 9.83 -7.56 4.83
C GLU A 126 9.62 -6.24 5.58
N ALA A 127 8.64 -5.43 5.16
CA ALA A 127 8.30 -4.17 5.80
C ALA A 127 7.75 -4.36 7.22
N ILE A 128 6.85 -5.33 7.41
CA ILE A 128 6.28 -5.65 8.73
C ILE A 128 7.38 -6.10 9.69
N ASN A 129 8.28 -6.97 9.26
CA ASN A 129 9.40 -7.44 10.08
C ASN A 129 10.40 -6.32 10.42
N ALA A 130 10.49 -5.31 9.58
CA ALA A 130 11.32 -4.13 9.83
C ALA A 130 10.65 -3.08 10.74
N GLY A 131 9.33 -3.16 10.94
CA GLY A 131 8.57 -2.17 11.70
C GLY A 131 8.32 -0.86 10.98
N THR A 132 8.58 -0.80 9.68
CA THR A 132 8.42 0.39 8.84
C THR A 132 7.90 -0.01 7.47
N MET A 133 6.84 0.65 7.03
CA MET A 133 6.23 0.35 5.73
C MET A 133 5.93 1.63 4.94
N TRP A 134 6.39 1.64 3.71
CA TRP A 134 5.99 2.60 2.69
C TRP A 134 5.01 1.90 1.77
N LEU A 135 3.79 2.39 1.69
CA LEU A 135 2.75 1.84 0.82
C LEU A 135 2.54 2.79 -0.36
N GLY A 136 2.72 2.28 -1.55
CA GLY A 136 2.66 3.06 -2.79
C GLY A 136 1.48 2.66 -3.66
N PHE A 137 1.09 3.59 -4.54
CA PHE A 137 -0.07 3.45 -5.44
C PHE A 137 0.36 3.73 -6.87
N GLU A 138 0.04 2.81 -7.77
CA GLU A 138 0.09 3.06 -9.22
C GLU A 138 -1.35 3.13 -9.74
N ILE A 139 -1.80 4.31 -10.13
CA ILE A 139 -3.16 4.54 -10.62
C ILE A 139 -3.14 4.39 -12.13
N THR A 140 -3.90 3.44 -12.65
CA THR A 140 -3.91 3.11 -14.08
C THR A 140 -5.10 3.70 -14.81
N GLU A 141 -6.22 3.90 -14.13
CA GLU A 141 -7.47 4.40 -14.71
C GLU A 141 -8.22 5.30 -13.73
N GLY A 142 -9.01 6.20 -14.27
CA GLY A 142 -9.92 7.04 -13.49
C GLY A 142 -9.32 8.32 -12.95
N PHE A 143 -8.16 8.73 -13.42
CA PHE A 143 -7.44 9.87 -12.90
C PHE A 143 -7.49 11.08 -13.85
N SER A 144 -8.06 12.18 -13.38
CA SER A 144 -8.11 13.44 -14.15
C SER A 144 -7.85 14.69 -13.30
N ALA A 145 -7.75 14.58 -11.99
CA ALA A 145 -7.58 15.69 -11.06
C ALA A 145 -6.87 15.24 -9.79
N ASN A 146 -6.58 16.17 -8.88
CA ASN A 146 -6.06 15.82 -7.57
C ASN A 146 -6.96 14.78 -6.88
N MET A 147 -6.36 13.74 -6.35
CA MET A 147 -7.07 12.65 -5.69
C MET A 147 -6.43 12.35 -4.35
N THR A 148 -7.25 12.08 -3.35
CA THR A 148 -6.80 11.57 -2.06
C THR A 148 -7.14 10.08 -1.97
N VAL A 149 -6.13 9.26 -1.74
CA VAL A 149 -6.30 7.84 -1.41
C VAL A 149 -6.04 7.66 0.08
N LYS A 150 -6.98 7.06 0.77
CA LYS A 150 -6.87 6.76 2.20
C LYS A 150 -7.08 5.27 2.44
N LEU A 151 -6.13 4.65 3.14
CA LEU A 151 -6.25 3.30 3.67
C LEU A 151 -6.45 3.39 5.18
N SER A 152 -7.60 2.95 5.64
CA SER A 152 -7.97 2.94 7.05
C SER A 152 -8.23 1.53 7.55
N GLU A 153 -8.19 1.36 8.87
CA GLU A 153 -8.42 0.06 9.50
C GLU A 153 -7.49 -1.02 8.93
N LEU A 154 -6.23 -0.63 8.68
CA LEU A 154 -5.22 -1.54 8.17
C LEU A 154 -4.83 -2.56 9.23
N VAL A 155 -4.95 -3.83 8.90
CA VAL A 155 -4.51 -4.95 9.75
C VAL A 155 -3.72 -5.92 8.90
N ALA A 156 -2.51 -6.22 9.34
CA ALA A 156 -1.71 -7.28 8.76
C ALA A 156 -1.97 -8.57 9.53
N ASP A 157 -2.57 -9.56 8.90
CA ASP A 157 -2.69 -10.91 9.44
C ASP A 157 -1.39 -11.66 9.16
N VAL A 158 -0.71 -12.09 10.20
CA VAL A 158 0.63 -12.66 10.13
C VAL A 158 0.67 -14.06 10.71
N THR A 159 1.52 -14.90 10.16
CA THR A 159 1.80 -16.24 10.71
C THR A 159 3.25 -16.35 11.15
N ILE A 160 3.48 -17.16 12.16
CA ILE A 160 4.80 -17.56 12.64
C ILE A 160 4.90 -19.07 12.61
N LEU A 161 6.11 -19.58 12.44
CA LEU A 161 6.39 -21.02 12.56
C LEU A 161 6.58 -21.42 14.02
#